data_4dad1e0b60674ac56fc7254b5ca5960c
#
_entry.id   4dad1e0b60674ac56fc7254b5ca5960c
#
_cell.length_a   1.000
_cell.length_b   1.000
_cell.length_c   1.000
_cell.angle_alpha   90.00
_cell.angle_beta   90.00
_cell.angle_gamma   90.00
#
_symmetry.space_group_name_H-M   'P 1'
#
loop_
_entity.id
_entity.type
_entity.pdbx_description
1 polymer ?
#
loop_
_entity_poly.entity_id
_entity_poly.type
_entity_poly.pdbx_seq_one_letter_code
_entity_poly.pdbx_strand_id
1 'polypeptide(L)'
;MTTKEIASRLVELCRKGDFEKVQTDLFSEDAISIEPYATPDFEKETKGLKAILEKGEKFNSMVQEMHSITVSDPLIATNSFGCTMRMNVTMKEGGDMDMTELCVYEVKDGKIVSEQFFM
;
A
#
# COMPACT_ATOMS: atom_id res chain seq x y z
N MET A 1 8.92 7.19 -15.21
CA MET A 1 8.73 5.73 -15.20
C MET A 1 7.42 5.36 -15.90
N THR A 2 7.42 4.26 -16.63
CA THR A 2 6.20 3.72 -17.22
C THR A 2 5.35 3.04 -16.15
N THR A 3 4.07 2.80 -16.46
CA THR A 3 3.18 2.05 -15.57
C THR A 3 3.76 0.68 -15.22
N LYS A 4 4.30 -0.02 -16.20
CA LYS A 4 4.94 -1.33 -15.99
C LYS A 4 6.13 -1.26 -15.05
N GLU A 5 7.00 -0.27 -15.23
CA GLU A 5 8.16 -0.07 -14.35
C GLU A 5 7.74 0.23 -12.91
N ILE A 6 6.73 1.09 -12.75
CA ILE A 6 6.18 1.42 -11.43
C ILE A 6 5.59 0.17 -10.77
N ALA A 7 4.79 -0.60 -11.51
CA ALA A 7 4.18 -1.82 -10.98
C ALA A 7 5.23 -2.83 -10.52
N SER A 8 6.26 -3.06 -11.34
CA SER A 8 7.35 -3.99 -11.01
C SER A 8 8.12 -3.54 -9.78
N ARG A 9 8.41 -2.24 -9.69
CA ARG A 9 9.14 -1.68 -8.54
C ARG A 9 8.32 -1.75 -7.27
N LEU A 10 7.03 -1.44 -7.35
CA LEU A 10 6.12 -1.52 -6.20
C LEU A 10 6.06 -2.94 -5.64
N VAL A 11 5.85 -3.92 -6.49
CA VAL A 11 5.77 -5.32 -6.07
C VAL A 11 7.08 -5.78 -5.43
N GLU A 12 8.21 -5.44 -6.02
CA GLU A 12 9.53 -5.76 -5.47
C GLU A 12 9.72 -5.19 -4.05
N LEU A 13 9.41 -3.91 -3.87
CA LEU A 13 9.53 -3.24 -2.58
C LEU A 13 8.53 -3.76 -1.54
N CYS A 14 7.30 -4.00 -1.95
CA CYS A 14 6.28 -4.56 -1.05
C CYS A 14 6.67 -5.95 -0.55
N ARG A 15 7.26 -6.79 -1.40
CA ARG A 15 7.75 -8.11 -1.01
C ARG A 15 8.85 -8.04 0.05
N LYS A 16 9.58 -6.94 0.10
CA LYS A 16 10.60 -6.67 1.12
C LYS A 16 10.03 -6.00 2.37
N GLY A 17 8.75 -5.62 2.35
CA GLY A 17 8.14 -4.87 3.43
C GLY A 17 8.54 -3.40 3.47
N ASP A 18 9.12 -2.88 2.39
CA ASP A 18 9.65 -1.51 2.32
C ASP A 18 8.59 -0.53 1.79
N PHE A 19 7.50 -0.40 2.53
CA PHE A 19 6.35 0.40 2.13
C PHE A 19 6.65 1.90 2.08
N GLU A 20 7.48 2.39 2.99
CA GLU A 20 7.87 3.80 2.99
C GLU A 20 8.57 4.17 1.69
N LYS A 21 9.48 3.30 1.22
CA LYS A 21 10.20 3.53 -0.02
C LYS A 21 9.29 3.49 -1.24
N VAL A 22 8.27 2.62 -1.25
CA VAL A 22 7.23 2.64 -2.28
C VAL A 22 6.62 4.03 -2.38
N GLN A 23 6.23 4.58 -1.25
CA GLN A 23 5.54 5.87 -1.19
C GLN A 23 6.47 7.02 -1.58
N THR A 24 7.67 7.07 -1.00
CA THR A 24 8.61 8.16 -1.30
C THR A 24 9.13 8.14 -2.73
N ASP A 25 9.34 6.96 -3.32
CA ASP A 25 9.91 6.86 -4.67
C ASP A 25 8.85 6.93 -5.77
N LEU A 26 7.64 6.40 -5.53
CA LEU A 26 6.67 6.14 -6.59
C LEU A 26 5.41 7.00 -6.54
N PHE A 27 5.06 7.55 -5.39
CA PHE A 27 3.81 8.30 -5.22
C PHE A 27 3.97 9.77 -5.60
N SER A 28 2.91 10.34 -6.17
CA SER A 28 2.76 11.78 -6.35
C SER A 28 2.53 12.45 -4.99
N GLU A 29 2.92 13.72 -4.86
CA GLU A 29 2.72 14.48 -3.63
C GLU A 29 1.24 14.64 -3.26
N ASP A 30 0.35 14.65 -4.25
CA ASP A 30 -1.09 14.78 -4.08
C ASP A 30 -1.84 13.44 -4.18
N ALA A 31 -1.13 12.31 -4.04
CA ALA A 31 -1.72 10.98 -4.10
C ALA A 31 -2.82 10.81 -3.06
N ILE A 32 -3.78 9.95 -3.39
CA ILE A 32 -4.91 9.61 -2.51
C ILE A 32 -4.84 8.12 -2.17
N SER A 33 -5.08 7.79 -0.91
CA SER A 33 -5.14 6.40 -0.44
C SER A 33 -6.53 6.12 0.11
N ILE A 34 -7.15 5.04 -0.37
CA ILE A 34 -8.53 4.69 -0.02
C ILE A 34 -8.57 3.29 0.58
N GLU A 35 -9.01 3.21 1.84
CA GLU A 35 -9.20 1.95 2.56
C GLU A 35 -10.57 1.36 2.24
N PRO A 36 -10.80 0.04 2.48
CA PRO A 36 -12.11 -0.57 2.27
C PRO A 36 -13.21 0.06 3.13
N TYR A 37 -12.85 0.48 4.33
CA TYR A 37 -13.76 1.11 5.29
C TYR A 37 -12.94 1.88 6.33
N ALA A 38 -13.60 2.79 7.03
CA ALA A 38 -13.00 3.50 8.15
C ALA A 38 -12.93 2.61 9.39
N THR A 39 -11.91 2.81 10.21
CA THR A 39 -11.75 2.16 11.51
C THR A 39 -11.56 3.25 12.57
N PRO A 40 -11.59 2.91 13.87
CA PRO A 40 -11.30 3.91 14.92
C PRO A 40 -9.90 4.53 14.78
N ASP A 41 -8.94 3.81 14.18
CA ASP A 41 -7.56 4.26 14.04
C ASP A 41 -7.27 4.93 12.71
N PHE A 42 -8.04 4.62 11.64
CA PHE A 42 -7.77 5.09 10.29
C PHE A 42 -9.02 5.55 9.57
N GLU A 43 -8.92 6.69 8.90
CA GLU A 43 -9.96 7.18 8.01
C GLU A 43 -10.02 6.34 6.72
N LYS A 44 -11.17 6.32 6.09
CA LYS A 44 -11.34 5.63 4.81
C LYS A 44 -10.48 6.24 3.71
N GLU A 45 -10.39 7.57 3.66
CA GLU A 45 -9.65 8.29 2.64
C GLU A 45 -8.56 9.16 3.26
N THR A 46 -7.35 9.07 2.71
CA THR A 46 -6.20 9.87 3.13
C THR A 46 -5.66 10.60 1.91
N LYS A 47 -5.57 11.93 1.99
CA LYS A 47 -5.12 12.78 0.89
C LYS A 47 -3.74 13.34 1.15
N GLY A 48 -2.86 13.20 0.15
CA GLY A 48 -1.53 13.74 0.15
C GLY A 48 -0.47 12.78 0.68
N LEU A 49 0.70 12.82 0.06
CA LEU A 49 1.80 11.91 0.39
C LEU A 49 2.22 12.01 1.86
N LYS A 50 2.29 13.23 2.40
CA LYS A 50 2.67 13.42 3.81
C LYS A 50 1.74 12.68 4.76
N ALA A 51 0.42 12.82 4.56
CA ALA A 51 -0.58 12.14 5.39
C ALA A 51 -0.53 10.62 5.18
N ILE A 52 -0.26 10.16 3.96
CA ILE A 52 -0.12 8.73 3.65
C ILE A 52 1.10 8.15 4.38
N LEU A 53 2.22 8.87 4.39
CA LEU A 53 3.42 8.46 5.12
C LEU A 53 3.17 8.38 6.63
N GLU A 54 2.46 9.36 7.19
CA GLU A 54 2.08 9.38 8.61
C GLU A 54 1.17 8.20 8.95
N LYS A 55 0.24 7.86 8.06
CA LYS A 55 -0.61 6.68 8.22
C LYS A 55 0.22 5.39 8.27
N GLY A 56 1.21 5.26 7.40
CA GLY A 56 2.12 4.12 7.38
C GLY A 56 2.94 4.01 8.66
N GLU A 57 3.46 5.12 9.17
CA GLU A 57 4.19 5.16 10.43
C GLU A 57 3.31 4.74 11.60
N LYS A 58 2.06 5.22 11.61
CA LYS A 58 1.09 4.85 12.65
C LYS A 58 0.84 3.34 12.62
N PHE A 59 0.60 2.76 11.46
CA PHE A 59 0.41 1.31 11.33
C PHE A 59 1.63 0.55 11.83
N ASN A 60 2.83 0.94 11.42
CA ASN A 60 4.06 0.30 11.86
C ASN A 60 4.24 0.36 13.38
N SER A 61 3.81 1.47 14.00
CA SER A 61 3.87 1.60 15.46
C SER A 61 2.94 0.64 16.20
N MET A 62 1.91 0.15 15.52
CA MET A 62 0.91 -0.78 16.08
C MET A 62 1.31 -2.25 15.87
N VAL A 63 2.25 -2.53 15.00
CA VAL A 63 2.73 -3.89 14.69
C VAL A 63 3.84 -4.29 15.63
N GLN A 64 3.67 -5.45 16.28
CA GLN A 64 4.71 -6.05 17.12
C GLN A 64 5.70 -6.85 16.26
N GLU A 65 5.19 -7.65 15.33
CA GLU A 65 6.01 -8.50 14.47
C GLU A 65 5.30 -8.74 13.12
N MET A 66 6.06 -8.62 12.04
CA MET A 66 5.63 -8.99 10.71
C MET A 66 6.15 -10.39 10.41
N HIS A 67 5.24 -11.37 10.29
CA HIS A 67 5.63 -12.77 10.06
C HIS A 67 5.86 -13.07 8.59
N SER A 68 4.98 -12.58 7.71
CA SER A 68 5.10 -12.82 6.27
C SER A 68 4.36 -11.78 5.46
N ILE A 69 4.87 -11.55 4.24
CA ILE A 69 4.24 -10.74 3.21
C ILE A 69 4.31 -11.53 1.92
N THR A 70 3.17 -11.72 1.27
CA THR A 70 3.09 -12.35 -0.05
C THR A 70 2.39 -11.39 -1.00
N VAL A 71 3.03 -11.07 -2.12
CA VAL A 71 2.50 -10.15 -3.12
C VAL A 71 2.45 -10.86 -4.46
N SER A 72 1.30 -10.85 -5.13
CA SER A 72 1.16 -11.44 -6.45
C SER A 72 1.93 -10.62 -7.50
N ASP A 73 2.19 -11.24 -8.66
CA ASP A 73 2.64 -10.47 -9.81
C ASP A 73 1.54 -9.48 -10.20
N PRO A 74 1.90 -8.30 -10.72
CA PRO A 74 0.91 -7.30 -11.06
C PRO A 74 0.17 -7.63 -12.35
N LEU A 75 -1.11 -7.26 -12.39
CA LEU A 75 -1.90 -7.18 -13.63
C LEU A 75 -1.87 -5.73 -14.08
N ILE A 76 -1.38 -5.48 -15.28
CA ILE A 76 -1.05 -4.13 -15.74
C ILE A 76 -1.94 -3.71 -16.90
N ALA A 77 -2.59 -2.56 -16.76
CA ALA A 77 -3.33 -1.88 -17.82
C ALA A 77 -2.52 -0.67 -18.33
N THR A 78 -3.15 0.23 -19.07
CA THR A 78 -2.45 1.39 -19.65
C THR A 78 -1.97 2.35 -18.56
N ASN A 79 -2.86 2.75 -17.65
CA ASN A 79 -2.57 3.74 -16.61
C ASN A 79 -2.94 3.24 -15.21
N SER A 80 -3.06 1.93 -15.06
CA SER A 80 -3.39 1.33 -13.77
C SER A 80 -2.83 -0.07 -13.67
N PHE A 81 -2.71 -0.57 -12.45
CA PHE A 81 -2.33 -1.95 -12.20
C PHE A 81 -2.89 -2.39 -10.85
N GLY A 82 -2.94 -3.69 -10.65
CA GLY A 82 -3.40 -4.27 -9.40
C GLY A 82 -2.61 -5.51 -9.02
N CYS A 83 -2.59 -5.79 -7.73
CA CYS A 83 -1.99 -7.01 -7.19
C CYS A 83 -2.71 -7.38 -5.89
N THR A 84 -2.57 -8.63 -5.48
CA THR A 84 -3.01 -9.04 -4.14
C THR A 84 -1.83 -8.99 -3.18
N MET A 85 -2.09 -8.62 -1.95
CA MET A 85 -1.10 -8.62 -0.88
C MET A 85 -1.67 -9.30 0.35
N ARG A 86 -0.97 -10.32 0.83
CA ARG A 86 -1.30 -11.01 2.07
C ARG A 86 -0.25 -10.69 3.10
N MET A 87 -0.69 -10.21 4.26
CA MET A 87 0.18 -9.96 5.40
C MET A 87 -0.27 -10.77 6.59
N ASN A 88 0.69 -11.41 7.25
CA ASN A 88 0.47 -12.06 8.53
C ASN A 88 1.32 -11.33 9.57
N VAL A 89 0.65 -10.70 10.52
CA VAL A 89 1.29 -9.83 11.52
C VAL A 89 0.76 -10.15 12.92
N THR A 90 1.59 -9.89 13.92
CA THR A 90 1.13 -9.79 15.32
C THR A 90 1.07 -8.33 15.68
N MET A 91 -0.11 -7.87 16.09
CA MET A 91 -0.30 -6.50 16.56
C MET A 91 0.07 -6.39 18.04
N LYS A 92 0.54 -5.22 18.47
CA LYS A 92 0.83 -4.96 19.89
C LYS A 92 -0.42 -5.12 20.75
N GLU A 93 -1.57 -4.72 20.18
CA GLU A 93 -2.88 -4.93 20.77
C GLU A 93 -3.77 -5.62 19.74
N GLY A 94 -4.55 -6.62 20.15
CA GLY A 94 -5.46 -7.33 19.24
C GLY A 94 -4.94 -8.66 18.68
N GLY A 95 -3.67 -9.02 18.94
CA GLY A 95 -3.12 -10.32 18.59
C GLY A 95 -2.77 -10.49 17.11
N ASP A 96 -2.85 -11.72 16.63
CA ASP A 96 -2.46 -12.06 15.26
C ASP A 96 -3.52 -11.64 14.24
N MET A 97 -3.06 -11.16 13.08
CA MET A 97 -3.91 -10.72 12.00
C MET A 97 -3.35 -11.25 10.68
N ASP A 98 -4.20 -11.96 9.92
CA ASP A 98 -3.88 -12.48 8.59
C ASP A 98 -4.84 -11.83 7.60
N MET A 99 -4.33 -10.91 6.78
CA MET A 99 -5.13 -10.12 5.86
C MET A 99 -4.70 -10.34 4.42
N THR A 100 -5.69 -10.47 3.53
CA THR A 100 -5.46 -10.45 2.09
C THR A 100 -6.25 -9.30 1.49
N GLU A 101 -5.57 -8.42 0.76
CA GLU A 101 -6.17 -7.26 0.10
C GLU A 101 -5.91 -7.30 -1.40
N LEU A 102 -6.87 -6.78 -2.17
CA LEU A 102 -6.64 -6.41 -3.56
C LEU A 102 -6.25 -4.94 -3.58
N CYS A 103 -5.06 -4.66 -4.10
CA CYS A 103 -4.51 -3.31 -4.17
C CYS A 103 -4.57 -2.81 -5.61
N VAL A 104 -5.23 -1.69 -5.84
CA VAL A 104 -5.38 -1.10 -7.18
C VAL A 104 -4.76 0.29 -7.19
N TYR A 105 -3.91 0.53 -8.18
CA TYR A 105 -3.15 1.77 -8.31
C TYR A 105 -3.42 2.45 -9.63
N GLU A 106 -3.58 3.76 -9.60
CA GLU A 106 -3.67 4.58 -10.80
C GLU A 106 -2.39 5.40 -10.97
N VAL A 107 -1.92 5.48 -12.21
CA VAL A 107 -0.67 6.17 -12.58
C VAL A 107 -0.98 7.35 -13.48
N LYS A 108 -0.35 8.49 -13.21
CA LYS A 108 -0.42 9.68 -14.05
C LYS A 108 0.93 10.39 -14.02
N ASP A 109 1.41 10.79 -15.19
CA ASP A 109 2.69 11.52 -15.33
C ASP A 109 3.86 10.82 -14.64
N GLY A 110 3.90 9.48 -14.73
CA GLY A 110 5.00 8.68 -14.19
C GLY A 110 5.00 8.51 -12.69
N LYS A 111 3.88 8.78 -12.00
CA LYS A 111 3.73 8.64 -10.56
C LYS A 111 2.39 7.98 -10.22
N ILE A 112 2.35 7.31 -9.07
CA ILE A 112 1.09 6.79 -8.52
C ILE A 112 0.31 7.97 -7.94
N VAL A 113 -0.92 8.16 -8.42
CA VAL A 113 -1.81 9.23 -7.95
C VAL A 113 -2.94 8.72 -7.08
N SER A 114 -3.17 7.42 -7.05
CA SER A 114 -4.23 6.80 -6.24
C SER A 114 -3.87 5.37 -5.92
N GLU A 115 -4.13 4.97 -4.69
CA GLU A 115 -4.17 3.57 -4.28
C GLU A 115 -5.50 3.30 -3.60
N GLN A 116 -6.11 2.15 -3.91
CA GLN A 116 -7.35 1.73 -3.29
C GLN A 116 -7.26 0.26 -2.92
N PHE A 117 -7.68 -0.06 -1.70
CA PHE A 117 -7.65 -1.41 -1.17
C PHE A 117 -9.05 -1.99 -1.08
N PHE A 118 -9.17 -3.26 -1.48
CA PHE A 118 -10.40 -4.05 -1.40
C PHE A 118 -10.10 -5.35 -0.64
N MET A 119 -11.08 -5.81 0.11
CA MET A 119 -10.96 -7.07 0.86
C MET A 119 -11.98 -8.10 0.41
#